data_ca1ad588d5059ccd1feb89040d2f4623
#
_entry.id   ca1ad588d5059ccd1feb89040d2f4623
#
_cell.length_a   1.000
_cell.length_b   1.000
_cell.length_c   1.000
_cell.angle_alpha   90.00
_cell.angle_beta   90.00
_cell.angle_gamma   90.00
#
_symmetry.space_group_name_H-M   'P 1'
#
loop_
_entity.id
_entity.type
_entity.pdbx_description
1 polymer ?
#
loop_
_entity_poly.entity_id
_entity_poly.type
_entity_poly.pdbx_seq_one_letter_code
_entity_poly.pdbx_strand_id
1 'polypeptide(L)'
;HCCITSWRRINDNILSPRVKCGANYMNSRLGQREALRNGYDTCIFLNEMGKVSEGPGSCLFLIKDGKLITPHITDSVLESITRDTVIHIANDAGIEVEERHVDRTELYTCDEAFLCGSAMEITPILTVDKYNVGTDFSVGITSQIFDKYMNIVSGKDEKYSNWITEIYEK
;
A
#
# COMPACT_ATOMS: atom_id res chain seq x y z
N HIS A 1 -6.62 -5.14 10.17
CA HIS A 1 -5.68 -5.13 11.31
C HIS A 1 -4.34 -5.71 10.89
N CYS A 2 -3.26 -4.93 10.99
CA CYS A 2 -1.92 -5.32 10.58
C CYS A 2 -1.00 -5.51 11.79
N CYS A 3 0.05 -6.34 11.63
CA CYS A 3 1.21 -6.31 12.50
C CYS A 3 2.47 -6.01 11.70
N ILE A 4 3.52 -5.58 12.36
CA ILE A 4 4.85 -5.56 11.77
C ILE A 4 5.45 -6.95 11.97
N THR A 5 5.65 -7.69 10.86
CA THR A 5 6.19 -9.06 10.91
C THR A 5 7.65 -9.09 11.37
N SER A 6 8.05 -10.19 12.00
CA SER A 6 9.47 -10.43 12.32
C SER A 6 10.34 -10.69 11.09
N TRP A 7 9.72 -11.09 9.97
CA TRP A 7 10.40 -11.33 8.71
C TRP A 7 10.82 -10.02 8.04
N ARG A 8 12.04 -9.96 7.54
CA ARG A 8 12.50 -8.85 6.70
C ARG A 8 12.05 -9.05 5.26
N ARG A 9 11.77 -7.94 4.57
CA ARG A 9 11.52 -7.98 3.12
C ARG A 9 12.79 -8.42 2.38
N ILE A 10 12.62 -9.19 1.30
CA ILE A 10 13.73 -9.53 0.38
C ILE A 10 14.40 -8.25 -0.12
N ASN A 11 15.68 -8.34 -0.46
CA ASN A 11 16.46 -7.21 -1.00
C ASN A 11 17.10 -7.54 -2.34
N ASP A 12 17.53 -6.51 -3.07
CA ASP A 12 18.07 -6.62 -4.44
C ASP A 12 19.31 -7.52 -4.55
N ASN A 13 20.08 -7.72 -3.49
CA ASN A 13 21.27 -8.57 -3.50
C ASN A 13 20.97 -10.06 -3.25
N ILE A 14 19.70 -10.39 -2.95
CA ILE A 14 19.25 -11.78 -2.71
C ILE A 14 18.24 -12.20 -3.76
N LEU A 15 17.09 -11.52 -3.79
CA LEU A 15 16.01 -11.68 -4.76
C LEU A 15 15.43 -10.30 -5.03
N SER A 16 15.48 -9.82 -6.26
CA SER A 16 15.01 -8.46 -6.55
C SER A 16 13.52 -8.30 -6.23
N PRO A 17 13.15 -7.38 -5.31
CA PRO A 17 11.76 -7.08 -5.02
C PRO A 17 11.02 -6.47 -6.22
N ARG A 18 11.74 -5.88 -7.18
CA ARG A 18 11.19 -5.27 -8.39
C ARG A 18 10.67 -6.29 -9.40
N VAL A 19 11.08 -7.55 -9.28
CA VAL A 19 10.63 -8.62 -10.18
C VAL A 19 9.40 -9.30 -9.58
N LYS A 20 8.26 -9.16 -10.26
CA LYS A 20 7.01 -9.81 -9.85
C LYS A 20 7.03 -11.29 -10.24
N CYS A 21 7.75 -12.11 -9.50
CA CYS A 21 7.84 -13.55 -9.71
C CYS A 21 7.31 -14.37 -8.54
N GLY A 22 6.92 -15.62 -8.80
CA GLY A 22 6.34 -16.52 -7.78
C GLY A 22 7.29 -16.81 -6.61
N ALA A 23 8.60 -16.82 -6.82
CA ALA A 23 9.59 -17.07 -5.78
C ALA A 23 9.56 -16.00 -4.68
N ASN A 24 9.37 -14.73 -5.05
CA ASN A 24 9.33 -13.61 -4.09
C ASN A 24 8.14 -13.71 -3.13
N TYR A 25 7.04 -14.34 -3.54
CA TYR A 25 5.87 -14.55 -2.69
C TYR A 25 6.12 -15.53 -1.54
N MET A 26 7.21 -16.31 -1.54
CA MET A 26 7.54 -17.16 -0.40
C MET A 26 7.82 -16.30 0.83
N ASN A 27 8.60 -15.23 0.70
CA ASN A 27 8.82 -14.26 1.77
C ASN A 27 7.51 -13.64 2.27
N SER A 28 6.64 -13.21 1.34
CA SER A 28 5.33 -12.67 1.66
C SER A 28 4.45 -13.66 2.45
N ARG A 29 4.46 -14.94 2.08
CA ARG A 29 3.69 -15.99 2.77
C ARG A 29 4.17 -16.24 4.20
N LEU A 30 5.48 -16.12 4.46
CA LEU A 30 6.02 -16.29 5.80
C LEU A 30 5.51 -15.20 6.74
N GLY A 31 5.58 -13.93 6.35
CA GLY A 31 5.04 -12.83 7.13
C GLY A 31 3.52 -12.90 7.29
N GLN A 32 2.79 -13.21 6.21
CA GLN A 32 1.34 -13.38 6.27
C GLN A 32 0.91 -14.49 7.24
N ARG A 33 1.60 -15.63 7.24
CA ARG A 33 1.30 -16.73 8.18
C ARG A 33 1.59 -16.38 9.62
N GLU A 34 2.65 -15.62 9.87
CA GLU A 34 2.95 -15.09 11.21
C GLU A 34 1.82 -14.17 11.67
N ALA A 35 1.38 -13.22 10.84
CA ALA A 35 0.27 -12.34 11.15
C ALA A 35 -1.00 -13.11 11.53
N LEU A 36 -1.44 -14.04 10.69
CA LEU A 36 -2.64 -14.84 10.92
C LEU A 36 -2.57 -15.65 12.23
N ARG A 37 -1.41 -16.24 12.55
CA ARG A 37 -1.21 -16.98 13.83
C ARG A 37 -1.32 -16.08 15.04
N ASN A 38 -0.96 -14.81 14.91
CA ASN A 38 -0.99 -13.80 15.96
C ASN A 38 -2.32 -13.03 16.02
N GLY A 39 -3.33 -13.43 15.22
CA GLY A 39 -4.66 -12.85 15.23
C GLY A 39 -4.78 -11.52 14.47
N TYR A 40 -3.90 -11.28 13.50
CA TYR A 40 -4.00 -10.14 12.58
C TYR A 40 -4.46 -10.60 11.18
N ASP A 41 -5.02 -9.69 10.40
CA ASP A 41 -5.48 -10.00 9.04
C ASP A 41 -4.31 -10.07 8.05
N THR A 42 -3.29 -9.23 8.24
CA THR A 42 -2.11 -9.14 7.39
C THR A 42 -0.93 -8.51 8.12
N CYS A 43 0.20 -8.32 7.42
CA CYS A 43 1.40 -7.72 8.01
C CYS A 43 1.99 -6.61 7.13
N ILE A 44 2.90 -5.85 7.75
CA ILE A 44 3.78 -4.89 7.10
C ILE A 44 5.21 -5.39 7.28
N PHE A 45 5.98 -5.39 6.21
CA PHE A 45 7.40 -5.74 6.25
C PHE A 45 8.25 -4.49 6.48
N LEU A 46 9.34 -4.69 7.22
CA LEU A 46 10.45 -3.75 7.22
C LEU A 46 11.56 -4.29 6.30
N ASN A 47 12.29 -3.39 5.66
CA ASN A 47 13.49 -3.74 4.92
C ASN A 47 14.67 -4.07 5.86
N GLU A 48 15.83 -4.37 5.29
CA GLU A 48 17.04 -4.73 6.03
C GLU A 48 17.54 -3.60 6.96
N MET A 49 17.31 -2.34 6.57
CA MET A 49 17.65 -1.16 7.36
C MET A 49 16.61 -0.81 8.44
N GLY A 50 15.55 -1.60 8.57
CA GLY A 50 14.46 -1.34 9.50
C GLY A 50 13.46 -0.29 9.05
N LYS A 51 13.55 0.19 7.80
CA LYS A 51 12.55 1.09 7.22
C LYS A 51 11.33 0.30 6.75
N VAL A 52 10.19 0.96 6.74
CA VAL A 52 8.94 0.37 6.23
C VAL A 52 9.06 0.07 4.75
N SER A 53 8.62 -1.11 4.36
CA SER A 53 8.59 -1.57 2.97
C SER A 53 7.15 -1.66 2.46
N GLU A 54 6.58 -2.83 2.45
CA GLU A 54 5.25 -3.07 1.88
C GLU A 54 4.51 -4.21 2.61
N GLY A 55 3.26 -4.47 2.24
CA GLY A 55 2.51 -5.65 2.68
C GLY A 55 2.91 -6.92 1.92
N PRO A 56 2.32 -8.08 2.23
CA PRO A 56 2.66 -9.38 1.61
C PRO A 56 2.44 -9.44 0.09
N GLY A 57 1.62 -8.59 -0.46
CA GLY A 57 1.32 -8.50 -1.91
C GLY A 57 0.65 -7.20 -2.26
N SER A 58 0.95 -6.15 -1.50
CA SER A 58 0.33 -4.83 -1.60
C SER A 58 1.31 -3.75 -1.19
N CYS A 59 1.23 -2.59 -1.83
CA CYS A 59 1.98 -1.40 -1.45
C CYS A 59 1.30 -0.69 -0.28
N LEU A 60 2.06 0.10 0.45
CA LEU A 60 1.61 0.84 1.62
C LEU A 60 1.62 2.33 1.36
N PHE A 61 0.60 3.01 1.86
CA PHE A 61 0.52 4.46 1.95
C PHE A 61 0.14 4.88 3.36
N LEU A 62 0.63 6.03 3.77
CA LEU A 62 0.30 6.72 5.01
C LEU A 62 -0.22 8.12 4.67
N ILE A 63 -1.11 8.63 5.51
CA ILE A 63 -1.48 10.05 5.51
C ILE A 63 -0.96 10.67 6.78
N LYS A 64 -0.24 11.80 6.64
CA LYS A 64 0.23 12.60 7.75
C LYS A 64 0.18 14.07 7.39
N ASP A 65 -0.43 14.88 8.24
CA ASP A 65 -0.56 16.33 8.06
C ASP A 65 -1.08 16.72 6.66
N GLY A 66 -2.06 15.96 6.16
CA GLY A 66 -2.69 16.18 4.84
C GLY A 66 -1.86 15.72 3.63
N LYS A 67 -0.70 15.11 3.83
CA LYS A 67 0.15 14.56 2.77
C LYS A 67 0.00 13.06 2.62
N LEU A 68 0.11 12.58 1.40
CA LEU A 68 0.18 11.16 1.08
C LEU A 68 1.64 10.71 1.02
N ILE A 69 2.02 9.77 1.87
CA ILE A 69 3.39 9.28 2.01
C ILE A 69 3.45 7.81 1.63
N THR A 70 4.43 7.41 0.84
CA THR A 70 4.67 6.00 0.51
C THR A 70 6.16 5.68 0.60
N PRO A 71 6.53 4.45 1.03
CA PRO A 71 7.93 4.03 1.03
C PRO A 71 8.56 4.19 -0.35
N HIS A 72 9.82 4.65 -0.36
CA HIS A 72 10.59 4.79 -1.59
C HIS A 72 10.82 3.43 -2.24
N ILE A 73 10.90 3.38 -3.56
CA ILE A 73 11.08 2.12 -4.30
C ILE A 73 12.36 1.37 -3.90
N THR A 74 13.37 2.06 -3.36
CA THR A 74 14.60 1.45 -2.82
C THR A 74 14.41 0.77 -1.45
N ASP A 75 13.23 0.90 -0.83
CA ASP A 75 12.90 0.22 0.43
C ASP A 75 12.37 -1.20 0.22
N SER A 76 12.87 -1.87 -0.80
CA SER A 76 12.48 -3.25 -1.16
C SER A 76 11.01 -3.38 -1.58
N VAL A 77 10.47 -2.36 -2.22
CA VAL A 77 9.09 -2.29 -2.70
C VAL A 77 9.00 -2.79 -4.14
N LEU A 78 7.93 -3.51 -4.47
CA LEU A 78 7.55 -3.77 -5.85
C LEU A 78 6.95 -2.48 -6.46
N GLU A 79 7.49 -2.06 -7.61
CA GLU A 79 6.91 -0.96 -8.39
C GLU A 79 5.56 -1.40 -8.98
N SER A 80 4.50 -1.04 -8.29
CA SER A 80 3.13 -1.51 -8.56
C SER A 80 2.37 -0.53 -9.45
N ILE A 81 1.65 -1.04 -10.45
CA ILE A 81 0.72 -0.25 -11.26
C ILE A 81 -0.33 0.43 -10.38
N THR A 82 -0.88 -0.29 -9.37
CA THR A 82 -1.86 0.31 -8.45
C THR A 82 -1.24 1.43 -7.60
N ARG A 83 0.03 1.27 -7.17
CA ARG A 83 0.74 2.34 -6.45
C ARG A 83 0.89 3.58 -7.33
N ASP A 84 1.31 3.42 -8.56
CA ASP A 84 1.44 4.50 -9.53
C ASP A 84 0.08 5.18 -9.80
N THR A 85 -0.98 4.41 -9.97
CA THR A 85 -2.36 4.91 -10.08
C THR A 85 -2.75 5.79 -8.89
N VAL A 86 -2.47 5.35 -7.67
CA VAL A 86 -2.77 6.10 -6.43
C VAL A 86 -2.02 7.42 -6.40
N ILE A 87 -0.73 7.43 -6.78
CA ILE A 87 0.08 8.64 -6.86
C ILE A 87 -0.51 9.63 -7.87
N HIS A 88 -0.92 9.14 -9.05
CA HIS A 88 -1.57 9.99 -10.07
C HIS A 88 -2.89 10.56 -9.55
N ILE A 89 -3.73 9.75 -8.93
CA ILE A 89 -5.01 10.19 -8.34
C ILE A 89 -4.78 11.30 -7.30
N ALA A 90 -3.81 11.12 -6.41
CA ALA A 90 -3.50 12.09 -5.37
C ALA A 90 -3.01 13.42 -5.96
N ASN A 91 -2.07 13.37 -6.91
CA ASN A 91 -1.58 14.56 -7.61
C ASN A 91 -2.70 15.31 -8.33
N ASP A 92 -3.59 14.59 -9.01
CA ASP A 92 -4.74 15.17 -9.71
C ASP A 92 -5.77 15.81 -8.77
N ALA A 93 -5.83 15.32 -7.52
CA ALA A 93 -6.65 15.88 -6.44
C ALA A 93 -5.96 17.03 -5.69
N GLY A 94 -4.72 17.38 -6.05
CA GLY A 94 -3.93 18.42 -5.36
C GLY A 94 -3.39 17.99 -4.00
N ILE A 95 -3.34 16.69 -3.73
CA ILE A 95 -2.75 16.12 -2.51
C ILE A 95 -1.23 15.98 -2.73
N GLU A 96 -0.44 16.57 -1.84
CA GLU A 96 1.02 16.46 -1.89
C GLU A 96 1.44 14.99 -1.65
N VAL A 97 2.30 14.46 -2.52
CA VAL A 97 2.80 13.07 -2.43
C VAL A 97 4.28 13.08 -2.10
N GLU A 98 4.67 12.34 -1.06
CA GLU A 98 6.06 12.14 -0.67
C GLU A 98 6.45 10.65 -0.84
N GLU A 99 7.37 10.38 -1.76
CA GLU A 99 8.03 9.08 -1.88
C GLU A 99 9.35 9.15 -1.11
N ARG A 100 9.40 8.55 0.08
CA ARG A 100 10.55 8.64 0.98
C ARG A 100 10.71 7.41 1.86
N HIS A 101 11.85 7.34 2.56
CA HIS A 101 11.97 6.38 3.65
C HIS A 101 10.95 6.67 4.75
N VAL A 102 10.32 5.62 5.25
CA VAL A 102 9.34 5.68 6.33
C VAL A 102 9.88 4.91 7.53
N ASP A 103 9.89 5.55 8.68
CA ASP A 103 10.29 4.91 9.92
C ASP A 103 9.18 4.06 10.50
N ARG A 104 9.54 2.96 11.19
CA ARG A 104 8.58 2.08 11.84
C ARG A 104 7.57 2.83 12.71
N THR A 105 8.02 3.81 13.47
CA THR A 105 7.18 4.54 14.43
C THR A 105 6.17 5.47 13.75
N GLU A 106 6.38 5.84 12.50
CA GLU A 106 5.41 6.62 11.74
C GLU A 106 4.10 5.86 11.53
N LEU A 107 4.15 4.52 11.47
CA LEU A 107 2.96 3.67 11.39
C LEU A 107 2.02 3.80 12.60
N TYR A 108 2.52 4.26 13.75
CA TYR A 108 1.74 4.43 14.98
C TYR A 108 1.25 5.87 15.18
N THR A 109 1.76 6.81 14.39
CA THR A 109 1.50 8.25 14.54
C THR A 109 0.91 8.92 13.31
N CYS A 110 0.70 8.16 12.23
CA CYS A 110 0.03 8.66 11.04
C CYS A 110 -1.47 8.88 11.29
N ASP A 111 -2.05 9.76 10.48
CA ASP A 111 -3.46 10.11 10.59
C ASP A 111 -4.35 9.05 9.93
N GLU A 112 -3.89 8.47 8.81
CA GLU A 112 -4.51 7.34 8.12
C GLU A 112 -3.43 6.45 7.52
N ALA A 113 -3.77 5.20 7.21
CA ALA A 113 -2.95 4.31 6.39
C ALA A 113 -3.82 3.35 5.58
N PHE A 114 -3.32 2.91 4.44
CA PHE A 114 -3.97 1.90 3.63
C PHE A 114 -2.98 1.04 2.83
N LEU A 115 -3.42 -0.13 2.47
CA LEU A 115 -2.75 -1.00 1.51
C LEU A 115 -3.40 -0.87 0.13
N CYS A 116 -2.60 -0.98 -0.94
CA CYS A 116 -3.15 -1.01 -2.29
C CYS A 116 -2.51 -2.10 -3.16
N GLY A 117 -3.28 -2.58 -4.13
CA GLY A 117 -2.85 -3.60 -5.09
C GLY A 117 -4.04 -4.12 -5.88
N SER A 118 -3.80 -4.85 -6.98
CA SER A 118 -4.89 -5.32 -7.86
C SER A 118 -5.95 -6.17 -7.14
N ALA A 119 -5.56 -6.96 -6.13
CA ALA A 119 -6.47 -7.79 -5.35
C ALA A 119 -6.97 -7.09 -4.08
N MET A 120 -6.17 -6.17 -3.53
CA MET A 120 -6.51 -5.41 -2.31
C MET A 120 -7.29 -4.15 -2.62
N GLU A 121 -7.28 -3.70 -3.87
CA GLU A 121 -7.80 -2.39 -4.28
C GLU A 121 -7.21 -1.30 -3.38
N ILE A 122 -8.04 -0.56 -2.66
CA ILE A 122 -7.62 0.37 -1.60
C ILE A 122 -8.23 -0.14 -0.29
N THR A 123 -7.41 -0.67 0.58
CA THR A 123 -7.87 -1.29 1.85
C THR A 123 -7.32 -0.51 3.05
N PRO A 124 -8.17 0.20 3.81
CA PRO A 124 -7.74 0.93 5.00
C PRO A 124 -7.12 0.02 6.07
N ILE A 125 -6.11 0.54 6.77
CA ILE A 125 -5.51 -0.10 7.94
C ILE A 125 -6.09 0.54 9.20
N LEU A 126 -6.81 -0.24 9.99
CA LEU A 126 -7.45 0.23 11.24
C LEU A 126 -6.50 0.19 12.43
N THR A 127 -5.62 -0.79 12.47
CA THR A 127 -4.61 -0.91 13.54
C THR A 127 -3.30 -1.46 13.00
N VAL A 128 -2.19 -1.03 13.62
CA VAL A 128 -0.87 -1.64 13.47
C VAL A 128 -0.37 -2.04 14.86
N ASP A 129 0.02 -3.31 15.04
CA ASP A 129 0.44 -3.88 16.34
C ASP A 129 -0.56 -3.57 17.49
N LYS A 130 -1.87 -3.56 17.19
CA LYS A 130 -2.99 -3.20 18.08
C LYS A 130 -3.10 -1.72 18.44
N TYR A 131 -2.23 -0.85 17.95
CA TYR A 131 -2.40 0.59 18.04
C TYR A 131 -3.34 1.07 16.94
N ASN A 132 -4.30 1.92 17.29
CA ASN A 132 -5.22 2.48 16.30
C ASN A 132 -4.49 3.39 15.32
N VAL A 133 -4.86 3.29 14.05
CA VAL A 133 -4.41 4.15 12.96
C VAL A 133 -5.63 4.88 12.44
N GLY A 134 -5.64 6.20 12.58
CA GLY A 134 -6.79 7.01 12.19
C GLY A 134 -8.03 6.80 13.06
N THR A 135 -9.08 7.53 12.76
CA THR A 135 -10.33 7.48 13.53
C THR A 135 -11.57 7.30 12.67
N ASP A 136 -11.58 7.83 11.45
CA ASP A 136 -12.73 7.76 10.55
C ASP A 136 -12.28 7.76 9.08
N PHE A 137 -12.40 6.61 8.44
CA PHE A 137 -12.04 6.43 7.02
C PHE A 137 -13.14 6.87 6.06
N SER A 138 -14.29 7.31 6.55
CA SER A 138 -15.42 7.70 5.68
C SER A 138 -15.26 9.11 5.08
N VAL A 139 -14.39 9.93 5.66
CA VAL A 139 -14.24 11.36 5.30
C VAL A 139 -12.79 11.77 5.03
N GLY A 140 -11.83 10.86 5.14
CA GLY A 140 -10.40 11.13 5.01
C GLY A 140 -9.89 11.13 3.57
N ILE A 141 -8.58 11.29 3.44
CA ILE A 141 -7.87 11.21 2.14
C ILE A 141 -7.96 9.79 1.57
N THR A 142 -7.90 8.76 2.43
CA THR A 142 -8.07 7.36 2.00
C THR A 142 -9.42 7.15 1.31
N SER A 143 -10.51 7.69 1.86
CA SER A 143 -11.85 7.59 1.25
C SER A 143 -11.90 8.30 -0.12
N GLN A 144 -11.35 9.51 -0.21
CA GLN A 144 -11.30 10.25 -1.48
C GLN A 144 -10.55 9.47 -2.56
N ILE A 145 -9.39 8.88 -2.22
CA ILE A 145 -8.60 8.05 -3.13
C ILE A 145 -9.36 6.79 -3.51
N PHE A 146 -10.02 6.13 -2.54
CA PHE A 146 -10.83 4.94 -2.78
C PHE A 146 -11.95 5.21 -3.78
N ASP A 147 -12.76 6.25 -3.55
CA ASP A 147 -13.90 6.60 -4.42
C ASP A 147 -13.43 6.93 -5.84
N LYS A 148 -12.35 7.69 -5.95
CA LYS A 148 -11.76 8.03 -7.24
C LYS A 148 -11.23 6.81 -7.96
N TYR A 149 -10.49 5.94 -7.25
CA TYR A 149 -9.97 4.69 -7.78
C TYR A 149 -11.11 3.79 -8.30
N MET A 150 -12.16 3.60 -7.51
CA MET A 150 -13.31 2.77 -7.90
C MET A 150 -14.06 3.33 -9.11
N ASN A 151 -14.17 4.66 -9.25
CA ASN A 151 -14.75 5.29 -10.43
C ASN A 151 -13.91 5.05 -11.68
N ILE A 152 -12.57 5.12 -11.56
CA ILE A 152 -11.64 4.86 -12.67
C ILE A 152 -11.75 3.40 -13.11
N VAL A 153 -11.56 2.45 -12.21
CA VAL A 153 -11.53 1.01 -12.58
C VAL A 153 -12.89 0.48 -13.05
N SER A 154 -13.98 1.15 -12.71
CA SER A 154 -15.32 0.83 -13.23
C SER A 154 -15.68 1.58 -14.52
N GLY A 155 -14.75 2.35 -15.10
CA GLY A 155 -14.95 3.09 -16.34
C GLY A 155 -15.94 4.27 -16.24
N LYS A 156 -16.19 4.78 -15.03
CA LYS A 156 -17.11 5.89 -14.78
C LYS A 156 -16.44 7.26 -14.89
N ASP A 157 -15.12 7.31 -14.91
CA ASP A 157 -14.34 8.53 -14.94
C ASP A 157 -13.78 8.75 -16.34
N GLU A 158 -14.40 9.66 -17.11
CA GLU A 158 -14.03 9.95 -18.50
C GLU A 158 -12.59 10.45 -18.63
N LYS A 159 -12.05 11.15 -17.62
CA LYS A 159 -10.67 11.66 -17.63
C LYS A 159 -9.64 10.53 -17.81
N TYR A 160 -9.96 9.34 -17.33
CA TYR A 160 -9.09 8.16 -17.34
C TYR A 160 -9.56 7.08 -18.32
N SER A 161 -10.42 7.41 -19.26
CA SER A 161 -10.94 6.46 -20.26
C SER A 161 -9.83 5.74 -21.05
N ASN A 162 -8.69 6.41 -21.28
CA ASN A 162 -7.52 5.84 -21.95
C ASN A 162 -6.79 4.76 -21.11
N TRP A 163 -7.11 4.60 -19.82
CA TRP A 163 -6.58 3.54 -18.97
C TRP A 163 -7.44 2.28 -19.01
N ILE A 164 -8.62 2.37 -19.63
CA ILE A 164 -9.58 1.28 -19.71
C ILE A 164 -9.49 0.63 -21.09
N THR A 165 -9.43 -0.69 -21.12
CA THR A 165 -9.56 -1.47 -22.35
C THR A 165 -10.90 -2.18 -22.34
N GLU A 166 -11.79 -1.80 -23.24
CA GLU A 166 -13.08 -2.49 -23.42
C GLU A 166 -12.84 -3.87 -24.04
N ILE A 167 -13.35 -4.92 -23.38
CA ILE A 167 -13.18 -6.31 -23.81
C ILE A 167 -14.35 -6.74 -24.71
N TYR A 168 -15.51 -6.14 -24.50
CA TYR A 168 -16.73 -6.44 -25.27
C TYR A 168 -17.19 -5.18 -26.01
N GLU A 169 -17.44 -5.31 -27.31
CA GLU A 169 -18.17 -4.29 -28.06
C GLU A 169 -19.60 -4.19 -27.54
N LYS A 170 -20.11 -2.98 -27.37
CA LYS A 170 -21.49 -2.73 -26.95
C LYS A 170 -22.44 -2.97 -28.12
#